data_f276d411853855a2defa05c195fc9e4f
#
_entry.id   f276d411853855a2defa05c195fc9e4f
#
_cell.length_a   1.000
_cell.length_b   1.000
_cell.length_c   1.000
_cell.angle_alpha   90.00
_cell.angle_beta   90.00
_cell.angle_gamma   90.00
#
_symmetry.space_group_name_H-M   'P 1'
#
loop_
_entity.id
_entity.type
_entity.pdbx_description
1 polymer ?
#
loop_
_entity_poly.entity_id
_entity_poly.type
_entity_poly.pdbx_seq_one_letter_code
_entity_poly.pdbx_strand_id
1 'polypeptide(L)'
;LVIVCYRHNRPLQKIPIEELHLREMFVIAIGLLMLMYVINYGKILDWMSSYKICAYIAIAPILIAFFVWMQYHSETPYVNLAPLYQPKAIVGYFYMMLIMFFSTSTTLLTNYMTSILKVDSTHSYVLYIWLLPGYILGAFICFWWFRWQRWRFRFFIAGGMACFAIFFGILYFGISPESTYEMLFFPIFLRGLGMLALIIAFALFAVEDLNPKFLLSNAFFLIIFRSVLAPIIATSFYSNTLYRLQQKYMHSLSETITMADPLAASKFSQSLTSGLAQGHEYSE
;
A
#
# COMPACT_ATOMS: atom_id res chain seq x y z
N LEU A 1 -22.12 -18.61 8.03
CA LEU A 1 -22.60 -18.01 6.76
C LEU A 1 -22.17 -18.85 5.56
N VAL A 2 -20.89 -19.20 5.39
CA VAL A 2 -20.36 -19.99 4.27
C VAL A 2 -21.05 -21.38 4.20
N ILE A 3 -21.23 -22.05 5.32
CA ILE A 3 -21.88 -23.38 5.39
C ILE A 3 -23.37 -23.29 5.02
N VAL A 4 -24.06 -22.22 5.40
CA VAL A 4 -25.48 -22.00 5.08
C VAL A 4 -25.64 -21.68 3.59
N CYS A 5 -24.77 -20.84 3.02
CA CYS A 5 -24.76 -20.56 1.58
C CYS A 5 -24.44 -21.81 0.75
N TYR A 6 -23.51 -22.67 1.19
CA TYR A 6 -23.18 -23.91 0.50
C TYR A 6 -24.34 -24.91 0.50
N ARG A 7 -25.15 -24.93 1.57
CA ARG A 7 -26.32 -25.83 1.69
C ARG A 7 -27.49 -25.38 0.81
N HIS A 8 -27.63 -24.08 0.55
CA HIS A 8 -28.75 -23.51 -0.22
C HIS A 8 -28.44 -23.39 -1.73
N ASN A 9 -27.20 -23.10 -2.08
CA ASN A 9 -26.73 -23.02 -3.47
C ASN A 9 -25.79 -24.18 -3.78
N ARG A 10 -26.34 -25.36 -4.05
CA ARG A 10 -25.54 -26.43 -4.67
C ARG A 10 -25.23 -25.97 -6.10
N PRO A 11 -23.96 -25.80 -6.48
CA PRO A 11 -23.61 -25.47 -7.86
C PRO A 11 -24.17 -26.58 -8.76
N LEU A 12 -25.02 -26.21 -9.68
CA LEU A 12 -25.64 -27.12 -10.66
C LEU A 12 -24.60 -27.80 -11.57
N GLN A 13 -23.41 -27.21 -11.65
CA GLN A 13 -22.26 -27.75 -12.37
C GLN A 13 -21.03 -27.74 -11.47
N LYS A 14 -20.40 -28.89 -11.26
CA LYS A 14 -19.06 -28.97 -10.68
C LYS A 14 -18.08 -28.49 -11.73
N ILE A 15 -17.39 -27.40 -11.46
CA ILE A 15 -16.28 -26.94 -12.31
C ILE A 15 -15.19 -28.01 -12.22
N PRO A 16 -14.78 -28.66 -13.33
CA PRO A 16 -13.71 -29.63 -13.29
C PRO A 16 -12.43 -28.94 -12.83
N ILE A 17 -11.66 -29.61 -11.97
CA ILE A 17 -10.43 -29.04 -11.37
C ILE A 17 -9.41 -28.68 -12.43
N GLU A 18 -9.44 -29.36 -13.59
CA GLU A 18 -8.59 -29.10 -14.75
C GLU A 18 -8.83 -27.72 -15.39
N GLU A 19 -10.04 -27.18 -15.29
CA GLU A 19 -10.38 -25.82 -15.79
C GLU A 19 -9.93 -24.70 -14.82
N LEU A 20 -9.47 -25.04 -13.61
CA LEU A 20 -9.09 -24.04 -12.58
C LEU A 20 -7.71 -23.40 -12.83
N HIS A 21 -6.95 -23.82 -13.85
CA HIS A 21 -5.63 -23.26 -14.19
C HIS A 21 -4.70 -23.07 -12.98
N LEU A 22 -4.77 -23.98 -11.99
CA LEU A 22 -4.02 -23.89 -10.72
C LEU A 22 -2.52 -23.70 -10.93
N ARG A 23 -1.96 -24.36 -11.95
CA ARG A 23 -0.53 -24.24 -12.28
C ARG A 23 -0.14 -22.79 -12.60
N GLU A 24 -0.95 -22.10 -13.37
CA GLU A 24 -0.72 -20.71 -13.78
C GLU A 24 -0.82 -19.77 -12.59
N MET A 25 -1.83 -19.99 -11.73
CA MET A 25 -1.99 -19.24 -10.49
C MET A 25 -0.78 -19.40 -9.55
N PHE A 26 -0.25 -20.62 -9.40
CA PHE A 26 0.93 -20.85 -8.56
C PHE A 26 2.18 -20.18 -9.13
N VAL A 27 2.39 -20.22 -10.44
CA VAL A 27 3.55 -19.59 -11.08
C VAL A 27 3.56 -18.08 -10.83
N ILE A 28 2.44 -17.39 -11.08
CA ILE A 28 2.37 -15.94 -10.85
C ILE A 28 2.45 -15.59 -9.37
N ALA A 29 1.82 -16.38 -8.49
CA ALA A 29 1.87 -16.15 -7.04
C ALA A 29 3.30 -16.26 -6.50
N ILE A 30 4.05 -17.30 -6.87
CA ILE A 30 5.45 -17.49 -6.47
C ILE A 30 6.31 -16.34 -7.02
N GLY A 31 6.15 -15.97 -8.29
CA GLY A 31 6.88 -14.87 -8.91
C GLY A 31 6.65 -13.54 -8.17
N LEU A 32 5.39 -13.22 -7.85
CA LEU A 32 5.04 -12.03 -7.09
C LEU A 32 5.57 -12.07 -5.65
N LEU A 33 5.48 -13.21 -4.96
CA LEU A 33 6.01 -13.37 -3.60
C LEU A 33 7.54 -13.17 -3.55
N MET A 34 8.27 -13.70 -4.53
CA MET A 34 9.71 -13.48 -4.63
C MET A 34 10.04 -12.01 -4.87
N LEU A 35 9.29 -11.34 -5.76
CA LEU A 35 9.44 -9.90 -6.01
C LEU A 35 9.16 -9.08 -4.74
N MET A 36 8.09 -9.42 -4.01
CA MET A 36 7.75 -8.81 -2.74
C MET A 36 8.87 -8.96 -1.71
N TYR A 37 9.44 -10.15 -1.61
CA TYR A 37 10.54 -10.40 -0.70
C TYR A 37 11.77 -9.54 -1.01
N VAL A 38 12.14 -9.45 -2.29
CA VAL A 38 13.26 -8.62 -2.73
C VAL A 38 13.05 -7.15 -2.37
N ILE A 39 11.87 -6.60 -2.64
CA ILE A 39 11.59 -5.17 -2.38
C ILE A 39 11.60 -4.87 -0.88
N ASN A 40 11.03 -5.74 -0.04
CA ASN A 40 10.95 -5.51 1.40
C ASN A 40 12.27 -5.75 2.13
N TYR A 41 13.01 -6.81 1.79
CA TYR A 41 14.18 -7.26 2.52
C TYR A 41 15.50 -6.89 1.85
N GLY A 42 15.47 -6.37 0.62
CA GLY A 42 16.68 -6.00 -0.13
C GLY A 42 17.62 -5.10 0.66
N LYS A 43 17.06 -4.11 1.36
CA LYS A 43 17.85 -3.20 2.20
C LYS A 43 18.47 -3.88 3.45
N ILE A 44 17.71 -4.75 4.11
CA ILE A 44 18.16 -5.42 5.35
C ILE A 44 19.26 -6.42 5.06
N LEU A 45 19.25 -7.02 3.87
CA LEU A 45 20.16 -8.04 3.42
C LEU A 45 21.23 -7.50 2.43
N ASP A 46 21.47 -6.19 2.41
CA ASP A 46 22.46 -5.52 1.55
C ASP A 46 22.36 -5.85 0.05
N TRP A 47 21.12 -5.94 -0.46
CA TRP A 47 20.83 -6.14 -1.88
C TRP A 47 21.67 -7.23 -2.54
N MET A 48 22.65 -6.87 -3.37
CA MET A 48 23.48 -7.79 -4.16
C MET A 48 24.48 -8.61 -3.31
N SER A 49 24.65 -8.30 -2.04
CA SER A 49 25.54 -9.04 -1.14
C SER A 49 24.92 -10.39 -0.70
N SER A 50 23.59 -10.46 -0.70
CA SER A 50 22.89 -11.68 -0.30
C SER A 50 22.60 -12.60 -1.48
N TYR A 51 23.12 -13.85 -1.43
CA TYR A 51 22.83 -14.87 -2.43
C TYR A 51 21.32 -15.12 -2.63
N LYS A 52 20.52 -15.07 -1.56
CA LYS A 52 19.06 -15.26 -1.62
C LYS A 52 18.39 -14.15 -2.43
N ILE A 53 18.78 -12.90 -2.23
CA ILE A 53 18.22 -11.77 -2.96
C ILE A 53 18.61 -11.82 -4.42
N CYS A 54 19.87 -12.10 -4.73
CA CYS A 54 20.33 -12.27 -6.10
C CYS A 54 19.56 -13.39 -6.84
N ALA A 55 19.34 -14.51 -6.18
CA ALA A 55 18.55 -15.61 -6.75
C ALA A 55 17.11 -15.18 -7.02
N TYR A 56 16.45 -14.47 -6.09
CA TYR A 56 15.07 -14.05 -6.27
C TYR A 56 14.93 -12.94 -7.32
N ILE A 57 15.90 -12.03 -7.43
CA ILE A 57 15.95 -11.02 -8.51
C ILE A 57 16.04 -11.68 -9.88
N ALA A 58 16.77 -12.77 -10.00
CA ALA A 58 16.89 -13.52 -11.25
C ALA A 58 15.64 -14.34 -11.56
N ILE A 59 15.11 -15.07 -10.58
CA ILE A 59 14.02 -16.04 -10.77
C ILE A 59 12.66 -15.34 -10.92
N ALA A 60 12.36 -14.29 -10.13
CA ALA A 60 11.06 -13.65 -10.13
C ALA A 60 10.64 -13.12 -11.51
N PRO A 61 11.46 -12.34 -12.25
CA PRO A 61 11.09 -11.87 -13.58
C PRO A 61 10.95 -13.02 -14.59
N ILE A 62 11.73 -14.10 -14.44
CA ILE A 62 11.61 -15.28 -15.30
C ILE A 62 10.25 -15.95 -15.08
N LEU A 63 9.81 -16.12 -13.84
CA LEU A 63 8.50 -16.70 -13.55
C LEU A 63 7.35 -15.82 -14.05
N ILE A 64 7.46 -14.51 -13.91
CA ILE A 64 6.45 -13.56 -14.43
C ILE A 64 6.43 -13.62 -15.97
N ALA A 65 7.58 -13.62 -16.61
CA ALA A 65 7.67 -13.74 -18.07
C ALA A 65 7.12 -15.10 -18.56
N PHE A 66 7.42 -16.18 -17.84
CA PHE A 66 6.90 -17.50 -18.12
C PHE A 66 5.38 -17.55 -17.96
N PHE A 67 4.81 -16.91 -16.94
CA PHE A 67 3.37 -16.78 -16.80
C PHE A 67 2.75 -16.03 -17.99
N VAL A 68 3.32 -14.90 -18.40
CA VAL A 68 2.84 -14.12 -19.55
C VAL A 68 2.92 -14.97 -20.82
N TRP A 69 4.01 -15.70 -21.01
CA TRP A 69 4.17 -16.60 -22.14
C TRP A 69 3.12 -17.73 -22.16
N MET A 70 2.83 -18.33 -21.00
CA MET A 70 1.76 -19.33 -20.87
C MET A 70 0.40 -18.75 -21.25
N GLN A 71 0.07 -17.52 -20.76
CA GLN A 71 -1.21 -16.89 -21.11
C GLN A 71 -1.33 -16.57 -22.60
N TYR A 72 -0.21 -16.23 -23.25
CA TYR A 72 -0.21 -15.89 -24.67
C TYR A 72 -0.43 -17.12 -25.57
N HIS A 73 0.07 -18.29 -25.16
CA HIS A 73 -0.01 -19.53 -25.96
C HIS A 73 -1.19 -20.43 -25.58
N SER A 74 -1.95 -20.09 -24.55
CA SER A 74 -3.11 -20.88 -24.14
C SER A 74 -4.33 -20.54 -24.99
N GLU A 75 -5.04 -21.56 -25.47
CA GLU A 75 -6.33 -21.40 -26.18
C GLU A 75 -7.42 -20.85 -25.25
N THR A 76 -7.35 -21.22 -23.95
CA THR A 76 -8.25 -20.74 -22.89
C THR A 76 -7.44 -20.09 -21.78
N PRO A 77 -6.97 -18.83 -21.97
CA PRO A 77 -6.11 -18.19 -20.98
C PRO A 77 -6.89 -17.90 -19.70
N TYR A 78 -6.26 -18.18 -18.54
CA TYR A 78 -6.80 -17.83 -17.24
C TYR A 78 -7.01 -16.31 -17.10
N VAL A 79 -6.05 -15.53 -17.60
CA VAL A 79 -6.10 -14.06 -17.64
C VAL A 79 -5.81 -13.60 -19.07
N ASN A 80 -6.77 -12.92 -19.67
CA ASN A 80 -6.53 -12.32 -20.97
C ASN A 80 -5.66 -11.06 -20.83
N LEU A 81 -4.64 -10.94 -21.67
CA LEU A 81 -3.72 -9.79 -21.66
C LEU A 81 -4.28 -8.57 -22.40
N ALA A 82 -5.43 -8.67 -23.05
CA ALA A 82 -6.04 -7.58 -23.81
C ALA A 82 -6.18 -6.25 -23.02
N PRO A 83 -6.54 -6.23 -21.71
CA PRO A 83 -6.59 -4.99 -20.94
C PRO A 83 -5.25 -4.25 -20.84
N LEU A 84 -4.12 -4.98 -20.90
CA LEU A 84 -2.79 -4.35 -20.87
C LEU A 84 -2.42 -3.61 -22.17
N TYR A 85 -3.14 -3.83 -23.24
CA TYR A 85 -2.94 -3.12 -24.51
C TYR A 85 -3.86 -1.90 -24.63
N GLN A 86 -4.82 -1.71 -23.72
CA GLN A 86 -5.72 -0.57 -23.76
C GLN A 86 -5.14 0.61 -22.96
N PRO A 87 -4.94 1.79 -23.58
CA PRO A 87 -4.31 2.93 -22.93
C PRO A 87 -5.09 3.43 -21.72
N LYS A 88 -6.44 3.43 -21.76
CA LYS A 88 -7.26 3.85 -20.62
C LYS A 88 -7.11 2.90 -19.42
N ALA A 89 -7.03 1.59 -19.67
CA ALA A 89 -6.83 0.61 -18.61
C ALA A 89 -5.45 0.76 -17.94
N ILE A 90 -4.39 0.93 -18.73
CA ILE A 90 -3.02 1.17 -18.22
C ILE A 90 -2.97 2.44 -17.37
N VAL A 91 -3.57 3.53 -17.85
CA VAL A 91 -3.65 4.78 -17.09
C VAL A 91 -4.43 4.58 -15.79
N GLY A 92 -5.54 3.82 -15.83
CA GLY A 92 -6.31 3.45 -14.65
C GLY A 92 -5.48 2.67 -13.62
N TYR A 93 -4.71 1.67 -14.06
CA TYR A 93 -3.82 0.88 -13.18
C TYR A 93 -2.73 1.74 -12.55
N PHE A 94 -2.09 2.60 -13.34
CA PHE A 94 -1.05 3.50 -12.86
C PHE A 94 -1.58 4.46 -11.79
N TYR A 95 -2.69 5.11 -12.03
CA TYR A 95 -3.30 6.01 -11.03
C TYR A 95 -3.80 5.26 -9.81
N MET A 96 -4.34 4.05 -9.98
CA MET A 96 -4.73 3.20 -8.85
C MET A 96 -3.53 2.84 -7.98
N MET A 97 -2.39 2.50 -8.60
CA MET A 97 -1.13 2.26 -7.91
C MET A 97 -0.67 3.51 -7.15
N LEU A 98 -0.75 4.67 -7.77
CA LEU A 98 -0.36 5.96 -7.19
C LEU A 98 -1.22 6.33 -5.98
N ILE A 99 -2.54 6.11 -6.04
CA ILE A 99 -3.44 6.35 -4.91
C ILE A 99 -3.08 5.42 -3.73
N MET A 100 -2.82 4.15 -4.01
CA MET A 100 -2.42 3.22 -2.97
C MET A 100 -1.03 3.57 -2.40
N PHE A 101 -0.12 4.05 -3.23
CA PHE A 101 1.17 4.56 -2.78
C PHE A 101 0.99 5.70 -1.77
N PHE A 102 0.18 6.70 -2.08
CA PHE A 102 -0.13 7.78 -1.14
C PHE A 102 -0.90 7.29 0.10
N SER A 103 -1.79 6.33 -0.09
CA SER A 103 -2.55 5.75 1.03
C SER A 103 -1.66 5.02 2.04
N THR A 104 -0.57 4.42 1.62
CA THR A 104 0.38 3.70 2.48
C THR A 104 1.16 4.66 3.41
N SER A 105 1.11 5.98 3.18
CA SER A 105 1.68 6.99 4.09
C SER A 105 1.14 6.93 5.53
N THR A 106 0.05 6.20 5.77
CA THR A 106 -0.45 5.89 7.12
C THR A 106 0.57 5.19 8.00
N THR A 107 1.50 4.44 7.44
CA THR A 107 2.61 3.86 8.21
C THR A 107 3.45 4.94 8.90
N LEU A 108 3.67 6.06 8.22
CA LEU A 108 4.37 7.21 8.83
C LEU A 108 3.54 7.83 9.95
N LEU A 109 2.23 7.96 9.75
CA LEU A 109 1.32 8.48 10.76
C LEU A 109 1.25 7.56 11.99
N THR A 110 1.19 6.25 11.79
CA THR A 110 1.23 5.28 12.89
C THR A 110 2.55 5.35 13.66
N ASN A 111 3.68 5.46 12.96
CA ASN A 111 4.98 5.64 13.59
C ASN A 111 5.06 6.96 14.39
N TYR A 112 4.51 8.05 13.86
CA TYR A 112 4.42 9.32 14.58
C TYR A 112 3.60 9.17 15.87
N MET A 113 2.46 8.52 15.83
CA MET A 113 1.59 8.31 16.99
C MET A 113 2.26 7.46 18.06
N THR A 114 2.89 6.37 17.68
CA THR A 114 3.52 5.44 18.63
C THR A 114 4.84 5.98 19.18
N SER A 115 5.67 6.62 18.36
CA SER A 115 7.00 7.06 18.74
C SER A 115 7.04 8.45 19.38
N ILE A 116 6.22 9.39 18.88
CA ILE A 116 6.25 10.80 19.31
C ILE A 116 5.13 11.08 20.29
N LEU A 117 3.88 10.78 19.95
CA LEU A 117 2.73 11.01 20.84
C LEU A 117 2.63 9.95 21.94
N LYS A 118 3.41 8.85 21.86
CA LYS A 118 3.40 7.72 22.81
C LYS A 118 1.99 7.17 23.07
N VAL A 119 1.14 7.24 22.06
CA VAL A 119 -0.22 6.70 22.11
C VAL A 119 -0.14 5.19 21.95
N ASP A 120 -0.82 4.46 22.84
CA ASP A 120 -0.87 3.00 22.78
C ASP A 120 -1.44 2.51 21.45
N SER A 121 -0.97 1.35 20.99
CA SER A 121 -1.38 0.73 19.72
C SER A 121 -2.89 0.51 19.64
N THR A 122 -3.55 0.24 20.75
CA THR A 122 -5.00 0.11 20.86
C THR A 122 -5.74 1.40 20.48
N HIS A 123 -5.24 2.55 20.91
CA HIS A 123 -5.83 3.85 20.56
C HIS A 123 -5.56 4.24 19.10
N SER A 124 -4.51 3.71 18.50
CA SER A 124 -4.24 3.91 17.07
C SER A 124 -5.36 3.35 16.18
N TYR A 125 -6.02 2.26 16.60
CA TYR A 125 -7.14 1.70 15.84
C TYR A 125 -8.40 2.57 15.91
N VAL A 126 -8.62 3.28 17.01
CA VAL A 126 -9.76 4.22 17.15
C VAL A 126 -9.69 5.33 16.10
N LEU A 127 -8.48 5.75 15.75
CA LEU A 127 -8.26 6.74 14.70
C LEU A 127 -8.82 6.27 13.33
N TYR A 128 -8.65 4.99 13.03
CA TYR A 128 -9.14 4.42 11.77
C TYR A 128 -10.68 4.31 11.71
N ILE A 129 -11.38 4.39 12.86
CA ILE A 129 -12.85 4.45 12.88
C ILE A 129 -13.34 5.71 12.14
N TRP A 130 -12.60 6.83 12.24
CA TRP A 130 -12.93 8.06 11.52
C TRP A 130 -12.76 7.96 10.00
N LEU A 131 -12.13 6.93 9.51
CA LEU A 131 -12.04 6.62 8.09
C LEU A 131 -13.40 6.13 7.53
N LEU A 132 -14.20 5.43 8.34
CA LEU A 132 -15.50 4.87 7.92
C LEU A 132 -16.51 5.93 7.47
N PRO A 133 -16.79 7.00 8.24
CA PRO A 133 -17.69 8.05 7.78
C PRO A 133 -17.18 8.73 6.50
N GLY A 134 -15.84 8.85 6.33
CA GLY A 134 -15.24 9.32 5.08
C GLY A 134 -15.58 8.40 3.90
N TYR A 135 -15.47 7.09 4.07
CA TYR A 135 -15.86 6.11 3.04
C TYR A 135 -17.36 6.15 2.75
N ILE A 136 -18.20 6.19 3.76
CA ILE A 136 -19.67 6.22 3.57
C ILE A 136 -20.06 7.47 2.78
N LEU A 137 -19.55 8.64 3.17
CA LEU A 137 -19.84 9.89 2.50
C LEU A 137 -19.26 9.92 1.08
N GLY A 138 -18.05 9.39 0.88
CA GLY A 138 -17.41 9.22 -0.42
C GLY A 138 -18.22 8.30 -1.35
N ALA A 139 -18.75 7.19 -0.84
CA ALA A 139 -19.62 6.29 -1.61
C ALA A 139 -20.92 6.98 -2.03
N PHE A 140 -21.52 7.75 -1.11
CA PHE A 140 -22.76 8.49 -1.38
C PHE A 140 -22.57 9.56 -2.44
N ILE A 141 -21.48 10.36 -2.33
CA ILE A 141 -21.14 11.38 -3.33
C ILE A 141 -20.86 10.72 -4.67
N CYS A 142 -20.15 9.60 -4.69
CA CYS A 142 -19.83 8.85 -5.89
C CYS A 142 -21.10 8.36 -6.59
N PHE A 143 -22.01 7.72 -5.85
CA PHE A 143 -23.28 7.25 -6.37
C PHE A 143 -24.12 8.40 -6.98
N TRP A 144 -24.23 9.51 -6.25
CA TRP A 144 -24.99 10.69 -6.70
C TRP A 144 -24.37 11.31 -7.95
N TRP A 145 -23.02 11.47 -7.96
CA TRP A 145 -22.30 12.07 -9.08
C TRP A 145 -22.47 11.29 -10.38
N PHE A 146 -22.22 9.96 -10.34
CA PHE A 146 -22.35 9.12 -11.54
C PHE A 146 -23.79 8.92 -11.99
N ARG A 147 -24.75 9.03 -11.08
CA ARG A 147 -26.17 9.02 -11.45
C ARG A 147 -26.59 10.29 -12.19
N TRP A 148 -26.06 11.43 -11.81
CA TRP A 148 -26.50 12.73 -12.33
C TRP A 148 -25.65 13.24 -13.48
N GLN A 149 -24.32 13.14 -13.39
CA GLN A 149 -23.35 13.65 -14.36
C GLN A 149 -22.58 12.52 -15.03
N ARG A 150 -23.25 11.64 -15.75
CA ARG A 150 -22.66 10.50 -16.44
C ARG A 150 -21.28 10.82 -17.03
N TRP A 151 -20.26 10.05 -16.61
CA TRP A 151 -18.92 10.00 -17.21
C TRP A 151 -18.06 11.29 -17.14
N ARG A 152 -18.39 12.24 -16.30
CA ARG A 152 -17.53 13.40 -16.04
C ARG A 152 -16.47 13.09 -14.97
N PHE A 153 -15.59 12.15 -15.29
CA PHE A 153 -14.52 11.71 -14.38
C PHE A 153 -13.58 12.85 -13.97
N ARG A 154 -13.28 13.78 -14.87
CA ARG A 154 -12.27 14.83 -14.66
C ARG A 154 -12.52 15.65 -13.38
N PHE A 155 -13.72 16.13 -13.19
CA PHE A 155 -14.03 16.96 -12.00
C PHE A 155 -14.10 16.12 -10.73
N PHE A 156 -14.59 14.89 -10.83
CA PHE A 156 -14.69 13.99 -9.71
C PHE A 156 -13.29 13.55 -9.22
N ILE A 157 -12.39 13.22 -10.14
CA ILE A 157 -10.99 12.93 -9.84
C ILE A 157 -10.28 14.14 -9.24
N ALA A 158 -10.50 15.34 -9.80
CA ALA A 158 -9.94 16.58 -9.24
C ALA A 158 -10.39 16.82 -7.79
N GLY A 159 -11.67 16.58 -7.48
CA GLY A 159 -12.19 16.66 -6.11
C GLY A 159 -11.54 15.65 -5.17
N GLY A 160 -11.39 14.40 -5.59
CA GLY A 160 -10.70 13.36 -4.81
C GLY A 160 -9.23 13.69 -4.56
N MET A 161 -8.52 14.17 -5.58
CA MET A 161 -7.13 14.63 -5.45
C MET A 161 -7.00 15.85 -4.54
N ALA A 162 -7.95 16.80 -4.61
CA ALA A 162 -8.00 17.93 -3.68
C ALA A 162 -8.16 17.49 -2.23
N CYS A 163 -8.99 16.48 -1.95
CA CYS A 163 -9.12 15.90 -0.61
C CYS A 163 -7.79 15.34 -0.11
N PHE A 164 -7.03 14.64 -0.97
CA PHE A 164 -5.69 14.16 -0.60
C PHE A 164 -4.69 15.30 -0.39
N ALA A 165 -4.72 16.32 -1.25
CA ALA A 165 -3.83 17.49 -1.11
C ALA A 165 -4.09 18.23 0.21
N ILE A 166 -5.36 18.41 0.59
CA ILE A 166 -5.74 19.03 1.86
C ILE A 166 -5.32 18.13 3.03
N PHE A 167 -5.53 16.81 2.93
CA PHE A 167 -5.06 15.86 3.93
C PHE A 167 -3.55 16.00 4.20
N PHE A 168 -2.72 15.96 3.16
CA PHE A 168 -1.28 16.12 3.31
C PHE A 168 -0.89 17.52 3.77
N GLY A 169 -1.61 18.56 3.31
CA GLY A 169 -1.40 19.93 3.75
C GLY A 169 -1.64 20.08 5.26
N ILE A 170 -2.75 19.56 5.77
CA ILE A 170 -3.04 19.59 7.22
C ILE A 170 -1.97 18.81 8.00
N LEU A 171 -1.55 17.65 7.50
CA LEU A 171 -0.49 16.90 8.16
C LEU A 171 0.85 17.65 8.16
N TYR A 172 1.20 18.30 7.06
CA TYR A 172 2.47 19.01 6.94
C TYR A 172 2.54 20.25 7.86
N PHE A 173 1.47 21.03 7.94
CA PHE A 173 1.43 22.25 8.73
C PHE A 173 0.95 22.04 10.18
N GLY A 174 0.16 21.01 10.44
CA GLY A 174 -0.49 20.76 11.72
C GLY A 174 0.24 19.75 12.63
N ILE A 175 1.14 18.93 12.08
CA ILE A 175 1.88 17.97 12.88
C ILE A 175 3.03 18.67 13.60
N SER A 176 2.93 18.74 14.94
CA SER A 176 4.00 19.14 15.82
C SER A 176 4.11 18.12 16.98
N PRO A 177 5.22 18.09 17.72
CA PRO A 177 5.35 17.22 18.90
C PRO A 177 4.29 17.48 19.98
N GLU A 178 3.67 18.66 19.96
CA GLU A 178 2.64 19.11 20.91
C GLU A 178 1.21 18.92 20.35
N SER A 179 1.06 18.35 19.16
CA SER A 179 -0.25 18.18 18.53
C SER A 179 -1.12 17.21 19.33
N THR A 180 -2.38 17.59 19.50
CA THR A 180 -3.37 16.74 20.15
C THR A 180 -3.82 15.62 19.20
N TYR A 181 -4.05 14.44 19.74
CA TYR A 181 -4.55 13.28 19.01
C TYR A 181 -5.83 13.57 18.20
N GLU A 182 -6.71 14.39 18.73
CA GLU A 182 -7.99 14.75 18.11
C GLU A 182 -7.83 15.53 16.78
N MET A 183 -6.72 16.25 16.61
CA MET A 183 -6.43 16.97 15.37
C MET A 183 -6.29 16.04 14.17
N LEU A 184 -6.03 14.76 14.38
CA LEU A 184 -5.86 13.77 13.31
C LEU A 184 -7.20 13.22 12.79
N PHE A 185 -8.32 13.44 13.47
CA PHE A 185 -9.61 12.89 13.09
C PHE A 185 -10.10 13.44 11.74
N PHE A 186 -10.07 14.75 11.60
CA PHE A 186 -10.51 15.41 10.38
C PHE A 186 -9.67 15.05 9.14
N PRO A 187 -8.34 15.09 9.19
CA PRO A 187 -7.51 14.62 8.08
C PRO A 187 -7.82 13.17 7.65
N ILE A 188 -7.99 12.27 8.61
CA ILE A 188 -8.28 10.86 8.30
C ILE A 188 -9.65 10.68 7.66
N PHE A 189 -10.65 11.39 8.13
CA PHE A 189 -11.97 11.45 7.48
C PHE A 189 -11.86 11.91 6.02
N LEU A 190 -11.13 13.01 5.78
CA LEU A 190 -10.94 13.57 4.44
C LEU A 190 -10.19 12.62 3.51
N ARG A 191 -9.18 11.94 4.06
CA ARG A 191 -8.47 10.88 3.35
C ARG A 191 -9.41 9.73 2.95
N GLY A 192 -10.28 9.29 3.86
CA GLY A 192 -11.27 8.23 3.57
C GLY A 192 -12.15 8.61 2.40
N LEU A 193 -12.68 9.84 2.42
CA LEU A 193 -13.52 10.39 1.36
C LEU A 193 -12.78 10.43 0.02
N GLY A 194 -11.59 11.01 -0.04
CA GLY A 194 -10.80 11.13 -1.26
C GLY A 194 -10.38 9.77 -1.80
N MET A 195 -9.94 8.85 -0.93
CA MET A 195 -9.48 7.52 -1.31
C MET A 195 -10.57 6.71 -1.99
N LEU A 196 -11.76 6.63 -1.40
CA LEU A 196 -12.86 5.86 -1.98
C LEU A 196 -13.32 6.46 -3.30
N ALA A 197 -13.47 7.78 -3.36
CA ALA A 197 -13.85 8.49 -4.56
C ALA A 197 -12.88 8.18 -5.73
N LEU A 198 -11.59 8.26 -5.49
CA LEU A 198 -10.57 8.00 -6.51
C LEU A 198 -10.50 6.53 -6.92
N ILE A 199 -10.61 5.59 -5.97
CA ILE A 199 -10.62 4.16 -6.27
C ILE A 199 -11.77 3.81 -7.22
N ILE A 200 -12.98 4.29 -6.92
CA ILE A 200 -14.16 4.02 -7.75
C ILE A 200 -14.01 4.71 -9.12
N ALA A 201 -13.57 5.96 -9.14
CA ALA A 201 -13.39 6.71 -10.39
C ALA A 201 -12.40 6.03 -11.34
N PHE A 202 -11.24 5.62 -10.85
CA PHE A 202 -10.23 4.97 -11.71
C PHE A 202 -10.57 3.53 -12.04
N ALA A 203 -11.27 2.81 -11.16
CA ALA A 203 -11.78 1.49 -11.50
C ALA A 203 -12.80 1.56 -12.64
N LEU A 204 -13.73 2.52 -12.59
CA LEU A 204 -14.70 2.75 -13.67
C LEU A 204 -14.02 3.24 -14.95
N PHE A 205 -13.04 4.14 -14.83
CA PHE A 205 -12.29 4.65 -15.97
C PHE A 205 -11.51 3.54 -16.70
N ALA A 206 -10.93 2.59 -15.95
CA ALA A 206 -10.22 1.46 -16.53
C ALA A 206 -11.15 0.49 -17.31
N VAL A 207 -12.45 0.52 -17.02
CA VAL A 207 -13.45 -0.37 -17.63
C VAL A 207 -14.22 0.32 -18.79
N GLU A 208 -14.17 1.65 -18.88
CA GLU A 208 -15.03 2.46 -19.75
C GLU A 208 -15.05 1.95 -21.22
N ASP A 209 -13.90 1.65 -21.81
CA ASP A 209 -13.77 1.20 -23.20
C ASP A 209 -13.48 -0.30 -23.31
N LEU A 210 -13.61 -1.04 -22.21
CA LEU A 210 -13.25 -2.45 -22.19
C LEU A 210 -14.44 -3.33 -22.63
N ASN A 211 -14.17 -4.30 -23.49
CA ASN A 211 -15.18 -5.30 -23.83
C ASN A 211 -15.57 -6.09 -22.56
N PRO A 212 -16.87 -6.31 -22.29
CA PRO A 212 -17.36 -7.04 -21.13
C PRO A 212 -16.71 -8.42 -20.90
N LYS A 213 -16.26 -9.08 -21.98
CA LYS A 213 -15.55 -10.37 -21.89
C LYS A 213 -14.23 -10.30 -21.11
N PHE A 214 -13.60 -9.12 -21.03
CA PHE A 214 -12.30 -8.93 -20.38
C PHE A 214 -12.39 -8.33 -18.98
N LEU A 215 -13.61 -8.15 -18.44
CA LEU A 215 -13.83 -7.55 -17.11
C LEU A 215 -13.11 -8.32 -15.99
N LEU A 216 -13.16 -9.65 -16.04
CA LEU A 216 -12.50 -10.49 -15.03
C LEU A 216 -10.97 -10.34 -15.07
N SER A 217 -10.41 -10.34 -16.28
CA SER A 217 -8.96 -10.12 -16.47
C SER A 217 -8.54 -8.73 -16.04
N ASN A 218 -9.35 -7.71 -16.31
CA ASN A 218 -9.12 -6.34 -15.85
C ASN A 218 -9.15 -6.26 -14.32
N ALA A 219 -10.10 -6.93 -13.66
CA ALA A 219 -10.15 -6.98 -12.20
C ALA A 219 -8.89 -7.64 -11.60
N PHE A 220 -8.39 -8.69 -12.24
CA PHE A 220 -7.13 -9.34 -11.82
C PHE A 220 -5.94 -8.36 -11.86
N PHE A 221 -5.75 -7.63 -12.95
CA PHE A 221 -4.69 -6.62 -13.05
C PHE A 221 -4.88 -5.49 -12.04
N LEU A 222 -6.10 -4.98 -11.89
CA LEU A 222 -6.41 -3.97 -10.87
C LEU A 222 -6.01 -4.42 -9.46
N ILE A 223 -6.31 -5.66 -9.10
CA ILE A 223 -5.95 -6.22 -7.79
C ILE A 223 -4.43 -6.33 -7.64
N ILE A 224 -3.71 -6.81 -8.65
CA ILE A 224 -2.25 -6.92 -8.60
C ILE A 224 -1.61 -5.53 -8.41
N PHE A 225 -1.95 -4.57 -9.24
CA PHE A 225 -1.37 -3.22 -9.16
C PHE A 225 -1.74 -2.53 -7.86
N ARG A 226 -3.00 -2.62 -7.44
CA ARG A 226 -3.51 -1.94 -6.25
C ARG A 226 -3.07 -2.60 -4.94
N SER A 227 -3.22 -3.92 -4.83
CA SER A 227 -3.13 -4.62 -3.54
C SER A 227 -1.81 -5.34 -3.33
N VAL A 228 -1.05 -5.60 -4.41
CA VAL A 228 0.23 -6.28 -4.34
C VAL A 228 1.37 -5.30 -4.56
N LEU A 229 1.48 -4.71 -5.74
CA LEU A 229 2.63 -3.90 -6.12
C LEU A 229 2.69 -2.56 -5.37
N ALA A 230 1.57 -1.83 -5.32
CA ALA A 230 1.54 -0.50 -4.75
C ALA A 230 1.92 -0.45 -3.25
N PRO A 231 1.34 -1.26 -2.36
CA PRO A 231 1.68 -1.22 -0.94
C PRO A 231 3.14 -1.59 -0.68
N ILE A 232 3.69 -2.53 -1.44
CA ILE A 232 5.07 -3.00 -1.25
C ILE A 232 6.06 -1.92 -1.63
N ILE A 233 5.89 -1.35 -2.83
CA ILE A 233 6.74 -0.26 -3.31
C ILE A 233 6.65 0.94 -2.36
N ALA A 234 5.44 1.28 -1.93
CA ALA A 234 5.22 2.39 -1.01
C ALA A 234 5.85 2.15 0.36
N THR A 235 5.64 0.99 0.96
CA THR A 235 6.20 0.66 2.28
C THR A 235 7.73 0.69 2.24
N SER A 236 8.32 0.09 1.21
CA SER A 236 9.77 0.10 1.02
C SER A 236 10.31 1.52 0.83
N PHE A 237 9.64 2.33 0.02
CA PHE A 237 10.01 3.73 -0.20
C PHE A 237 9.93 4.55 1.08
N TYR A 238 8.82 4.50 1.80
CA TYR A 238 8.63 5.26 3.05
C TYR A 238 9.61 4.82 4.14
N SER A 239 9.81 3.51 4.33
CA SER A 239 10.77 3.00 5.31
C SER A 239 12.19 3.41 5.00
N ASN A 240 12.60 3.36 3.72
CA ASN A 240 13.93 3.77 3.31
C ASN A 240 14.15 5.28 3.45
N THR A 241 13.15 6.09 3.08
CA THR A 241 13.21 7.54 3.20
C THR A 241 13.27 7.96 4.67
N LEU A 242 12.42 7.36 5.52
CA LEU A 242 12.42 7.63 6.95
C LEU A 242 13.78 7.31 7.59
N TYR A 243 14.34 6.15 7.28
CA TYR A 243 15.65 5.74 7.78
C TYR A 243 16.78 6.71 7.36
N ARG A 244 16.81 7.10 6.07
CA ARG A 244 17.80 8.07 5.59
C ARG A 244 17.69 9.43 6.28
N LEU A 245 16.47 9.91 6.48
CA LEU A 245 16.22 11.14 7.20
C LEU A 245 16.64 11.03 8.67
N GLN A 246 16.29 9.94 9.34
CA GLN A 246 16.73 9.69 10.72
C GLN A 246 18.25 9.69 10.82
N GLN A 247 18.95 8.98 9.95
CA GLN A 247 20.42 8.98 9.96
C GLN A 247 21.01 10.36 9.73
N LYS A 248 20.47 11.12 8.76
CA LYS A 248 20.92 12.48 8.49
C LYS A 248 20.77 13.39 9.71
N TYR A 249 19.60 13.34 10.38
CA TYR A 249 19.35 14.16 11.57
C TYR A 249 20.17 13.68 12.76
N MET A 250 20.37 12.37 12.95
CA MET A 250 21.25 11.85 14.00
C MET A 250 22.71 12.29 13.80
N HIS A 251 23.20 12.27 12.55
CA HIS A 251 24.54 12.76 12.24
C HIS A 251 24.67 14.25 12.55
N SER A 252 23.72 15.07 12.12
CA SER A 252 23.71 16.51 12.42
C SER A 252 23.63 16.79 13.93
N LEU A 253 22.86 15.99 14.69
CA LEU A 253 22.80 16.08 16.14
C LEU A 253 24.13 15.67 16.79
N SER A 254 24.77 14.62 16.31
CA SER A 254 26.06 14.15 16.86
C SER A 254 27.20 15.17 16.64
N GLU A 255 27.12 16.00 15.63
CA GLU A 255 28.05 17.10 15.42
C GLU A 255 27.85 18.27 16.40
N THR A 256 26.62 18.46 16.88
CA THR A 256 26.26 19.56 17.79
C THR A 256 26.29 19.16 19.26
N ILE A 257 26.04 17.90 19.57
CA ILE A 257 26.04 17.38 20.92
C ILE A 257 27.42 16.78 21.26
N THR A 258 28.21 17.49 22.02
CA THR A 258 29.49 16.97 22.51
C THR A 258 29.33 16.34 23.90
N MET A 259 30.19 15.38 24.27
CA MET A 259 30.22 14.75 25.59
C MET A 259 30.50 15.75 26.75
N ALA A 260 30.88 16.96 26.38
CA ALA A 260 31.04 18.07 27.39
C ALA A 260 29.69 18.60 27.89
N ASP A 261 28.58 18.30 27.20
CA ASP A 261 27.25 18.64 27.69
C ASP A 261 26.82 17.66 28.82
N PRO A 262 26.66 18.13 30.07
CA PRO A 262 26.31 17.25 31.19
C PRO A 262 24.97 16.55 31.04
N LEU A 263 24.05 17.15 30.26
CA LEU A 263 22.73 16.59 30.00
C LEU A 263 22.81 15.43 28.96
N ALA A 264 23.69 15.56 27.98
CA ALA A 264 23.96 14.52 27.01
C ALA A 264 24.66 13.33 27.66
N ALA A 265 25.67 13.59 28.47
CA ALA A 265 26.41 12.57 29.23
C ALA A 265 25.50 11.79 30.20
N SER A 266 24.60 12.46 30.92
CA SER A 266 23.66 11.78 31.82
C SER A 266 22.64 10.91 31.09
N LYS A 267 22.08 11.38 29.98
CA LYS A 267 21.16 10.58 29.16
C LYS A 267 21.85 9.38 28.50
N PHE A 268 23.10 9.56 28.07
CA PHE A 268 23.88 8.46 27.49
C PHE A 268 24.16 7.37 28.54
N SER A 269 24.60 7.77 29.76
CA SER A 269 24.82 6.81 30.84
C SER A 269 23.53 6.08 31.26
N GLN A 270 22.40 6.78 31.27
CA GLN A 270 21.09 6.18 31.56
C GLN A 270 20.65 5.19 30.48
N SER A 271 20.86 5.51 29.19
CA SER A 271 20.54 4.61 28.11
C SER A 271 21.44 3.38 28.10
N LEU A 272 22.73 3.53 28.45
CA LEU A 272 23.69 2.44 28.57
C LEU A 272 23.30 1.48 29.70
N THR A 273 22.97 2.00 30.86
CA THR A 273 22.50 1.20 32.02
C THR A 273 21.20 0.47 31.72
N SER A 274 20.24 1.13 31.07
CA SER A 274 18.98 0.46 30.66
C SER A 274 19.18 -0.62 29.60
N GLY A 275 20.08 -0.40 28.64
CA GLY A 275 20.43 -1.37 27.60
C GLY A 275 21.14 -2.59 28.18
N LEU A 276 22.09 -2.41 29.07
CA LEU A 276 22.77 -3.50 29.79
C LEU A 276 21.79 -4.30 30.66
N ALA A 277 20.83 -3.64 31.29
CA ALA A 277 19.79 -4.28 32.10
C ALA A 277 18.84 -5.15 31.21
N GLN A 278 18.69 -4.80 29.92
CA GLN A 278 17.91 -5.57 28.94
C GLN A 278 18.71 -6.66 28.20
N GLY A 279 19.99 -6.86 28.57
CA GLY A 279 20.82 -7.90 27.98
C GLY A 279 21.32 -7.60 26.55
N HIS A 280 21.27 -6.35 26.11
CA HIS A 280 21.92 -5.93 24.86
C HIS A 280 23.41 -5.74 25.09
N GLU A 281 24.23 -6.60 24.49
CA GLU A 281 25.67 -6.36 24.35
C GLU A 281 25.86 -5.26 23.28
N TYR A 282 26.37 -4.11 23.73
CA TYR A 282 26.86 -3.08 22.81
C TYR A 282 28.26 -3.52 22.36
N SER A 283 28.39 -3.99 21.13
CA SER A 283 29.70 -4.09 20.49
C SER A 283 30.22 -2.68 20.26
N GLU A 284 31.43 -2.40 20.74
CA GLU A 284 32.17 -1.17 20.56
C GLU A 284 32.34 -0.76 19.10
#